data_f702f9606c48b32d57fb0763917aa045
#
_entry.id   f702f9606c48b32d57fb0763917aa045
#
_cell.length_a   1.000
_cell.length_b   1.000
_cell.length_c   1.000
_cell.angle_alpha   90.00
_cell.angle_beta   90.00
_cell.angle_gamma   90.00
#
_symmetry.space_group_name_H-M   'P 1'
#
loop_
_entity.id
_entity.type
_entity.pdbx_description
1 polymer ?
#
loop_
_entity_poly.entity_id
_entity_poly.type
_entity_poly.pdbx_seq_one_letter_code
_entity_poly.pdbx_strand_id
1 'polypeptide(L)'
;MKKLIFLYLVLFSGMFFGQEIEETLEVPWPKEQKWKQLYDKKGLTSRLVAYIPDKESENDWTIKGRILYLYYATENDVADVIDTYKDTFENNASDAKMKVLEISKDRKKAIFKVENIQTEKLPHKVESELYYVFMGYDTVCIAFVSVKEKKLSKEFVKKWSEIFKNSKYSYREIKEKTDE
;
A
#
# COMPACT_ATOMS: atom_id res chain seq x y z
N MET A 1 -38.04 34.64 -23.07
CA MET A 1 -38.10 33.23 -22.59
C MET A 1 -36.82 32.40 -22.79
N LYS A 2 -35.92 32.74 -23.73
CA LYS A 2 -34.66 31.98 -23.94
C LYS A 2 -33.55 32.17 -22.88
N LYS A 3 -33.59 33.28 -22.10
CA LYS A 3 -32.57 33.54 -21.06
C LYS A 3 -32.79 32.83 -19.74
N LEU A 4 -34.00 32.34 -19.46
CA LEU A 4 -34.30 31.63 -18.20
C LEU A 4 -33.88 30.18 -18.23
N ILE A 5 -33.83 29.55 -19.41
CA ILE A 5 -33.43 28.14 -19.58
C ILE A 5 -31.92 27.97 -19.37
N PHE A 6 -31.11 28.99 -19.73
CA PHE A 6 -29.67 28.96 -19.57
C PHE A 6 -29.23 29.03 -18.09
N LEU A 7 -30.02 29.73 -17.27
CA LEU A 7 -29.72 29.83 -15.82
C LEU A 7 -30.00 28.53 -15.08
N TYR A 8 -30.98 27.73 -15.51
CA TYR A 8 -31.29 26.41 -14.93
C TYR A 8 -30.26 25.36 -15.26
N LEU A 9 -29.62 25.42 -16.45
CA LEU A 9 -28.58 24.49 -16.87
C LEU A 9 -27.25 24.70 -16.09
N VAL A 10 -26.95 25.94 -15.69
CA VAL A 10 -25.73 26.25 -14.91
C VAL A 10 -25.90 25.89 -13.45
N LEU A 11 -27.14 25.91 -12.91
CA LEU A 11 -27.41 25.50 -11.53
C LEU A 11 -27.43 23.96 -11.34
N PHE A 12 -27.62 23.18 -12.41
CA PHE A 12 -27.63 21.71 -12.32
C PHE A 12 -26.25 21.07 -12.53
N SER A 13 -25.25 21.83 -12.99
CA SER A 13 -23.88 21.35 -13.18
C SER A 13 -23.03 21.34 -11.91
N GLY A 14 -23.58 21.75 -10.77
CA GLY A 14 -22.86 21.87 -9.49
C GLY A 14 -23.03 20.73 -8.49
N MET A 15 -23.76 19.65 -8.83
CA MET A 15 -24.07 18.57 -7.87
C MET A 15 -23.59 17.19 -8.31
N PHE A 16 -22.45 17.09 -8.95
CA PHE A 16 -21.72 15.83 -8.93
C PHE A 16 -20.75 15.87 -7.74
N PHE A 17 -21.27 15.73 -6.54
CA PHE A 17 -20.48 15.33 -5.38
C PHE A 17 -20.02 13.89 -5.67
N GLY A 18 -18.76 13.71 -6.00
CA GLY A 18 -18.19 12.39 -6.10
C GLY A 18 -18.32 11.75 -4.72
N GLN A 19 -19.00 10.60 -4.64
CA GLN A 19 -18.99 9.79 -3.42
C GLN A 19 -17.54 9.42 -3.12
N GLU A 20 -17.02 9.91 -1.99
CA GLU A 20 -15.69 9.53 -1.55
C GLU A 20 -15.75 8.08 -1.05
N ILE A 21 -15.00 7.19 -1.69
CA ILE A 21 -14.91 5.78 -1.29
C ILE A 21 -13.67 5.62 -0.42
N GLU A 22 -13.85 5.13 0.80
CA GLU A 22 -12.72 4.73 1.64
C GLU A 22 -12.45 3.24 1.47
N GLU A 23 -11.32 2.93 0.88
CA GLU A 23 -10.84 1.57 0.71
C GLU A 23 -9.77 1.24 1.74
N THR A 24 -9.89 0.09 2.38
CA THR A 24 -8.98 -0.35 3.43
C THR A 24 -8.55 -1.79 3.25
N LEU A 25 -7.30 -2.07 3.59
CA LEU A 25 -6.73 -3.41 3.65
C LEU A 25 -6.36 -3.71 5.11
N GLU A 26 -7.11 -4.62 5.74
CA GLU A 26 -6.82 -5.09 7.09
C GLU A 26 -5.87 -6.27 7.04
N VAL A 27 -4.62 -6.06 7.44
CA VAL A 27 -3.62 -7.12 7.58
C VAL A 27 -3.75 -7.77 8.96
N PRO A 28 -3.93 -9.10 9.06
CA PRO A 28 -3.99 -9.78 10.36
C PRO A 28 -2.59 -9.95 10.95
N TRP A 29 -2.06 -8.86 11.52
CA TRP A 29 -0.73 -8.86 12.12
C TRP A 29 -0.57 -10.00 13.12
N PRO A 30 0.59 -10.69 13.15
CA PRO A 30 0.86 -11.81 14.05
C PRO A 30 0.59 -11.47 15.52
N LYS A 31 -0.17 -12.33 16.20
CA LYS A 31 -0.57 -12.12 17.62
C LYS A 31 0.50 -12.51 18.63
N GLU A 32 1.57 -13.15 18.20
CA GLU A 32 2.70 -13.56 19.04
C GLU A 32 3.42 -12.36 19.66
N GLN A 33 3.24 -11.20 19.05
CA GLN A 33 3.71 -9.91 19.58
C GLN A 33 2.61 -8.86 19.42
N LYS A 34 2.59 -7.89 20.32
CA LYS A 34 1.73 -6.73 20.17
C LYS A 34 2.36 -5.78 19.17
N TRP A 35 1.52 -5.18 18.32
CA TRP A 35 1.91 -4.18 17.35
C TRP A 35 1.39 -2.81 17.77
N LYS A 36 2.21 -1.79 17.58
CA LYS A 36 1.79 -0.39 17.70
C LYS A 36 1.95 0.32 16.38
N GLN A 37 1.04 1.23 16.11
CA GLN A 37 1.17 2.14 14.98
C GLN A 37 2.30 3.13 15.26
N LEU A 38 3.26 3.19 14.34
CA LEU A 38 4.40 4.10 14.42
C LEU A 38 4.04 5.47 13.84
N TYR A 39 3.40 5.46 12.68
CA TYR A 39 2.86 6.67 12.04
C TYR A 39 1.71 6.32 11.09
N ASP A 40 0.93 7.37 10.77
CA ASP A 40 -0.10 7.39 9.74
C ASP A 40 0.03 8.71 8.99
N LYS A 41 0.59 8.67 7.79
CA LYS A 41 0.86 9.85 6.97
C LYS A 41 -0.10 9.86 5.79
N LYS A 42 -1.03 10.81 5.78
CA LYS A 42 -2.02 11.00 4.71
C LYS A 42 -1.60 12.18 3.83
N GLY A 43 -1.49 11.94 2.54
CA GLY A 43 -1.36 12.93 1.47
C GLY A 43 -2.62 13.00 0.63
N LEU A 44 -2.58 13.78 -0.45
CA LEU A 44 -3.71 13.93 -1.37
C LEU A 44 -3.99 12.65 -2.17
N THR A 45 -2.94 11.98 -2.62
CA THR A 45 -3.03 10.81 -3.50
C THR A 45 -2.53 9.52 -2.84
N SER A 46 -2.11 9.58 -1.57
CA SER A 46 -1.57 8.41 -0.88
C SER A 46 -1.72 8.50 0.63
N ARG A 47 -1.75 7.34 1.28
CA ARG A 47 -1.66 7.19 2.74
C ARG A 47 -0.66 6.09 3.07
N LEU A 48 0.25 6.35 3.98
CA LEU A 48 1.23 5.38 4.46
C LEU A 48 1.08 5.17 5.97
N VAL A 49 0.72 3.97 6.36
CA VAL A 49 0.62 3.56 7.76
C VAL A 49 1.75 2.58 8.08
N ALA A 50 2.42 2.77 9.19
CA ALA A 50 3.49 1.88 9.64
C ALA A 50 3.25 1.34 11.03
N TYR A 51 3.68 0.10 11.24
CA TYR A 51 3.55 -0.65 12.48
C TYR A 51 4.89 -1.29 12.85
N ILE A 52 5.19 -1.32 14.14
CA ILE A 52 6.33 -2.03 14.73
C ILE A 52 5.88 -2.79 15.98
N PRO A 53 6.66 -3.78 16.49
CA PRO A 53 6.43 -4.34 17.81
C PRO A 53 6.32 -3.25 18.88
N ASP A 54 5.39 -3.39 19.85
CA ASP A 54 5.03 -2.34 20.80
C ASP A 54 6.18 -1.88 21.69
N LYS A 55 7.15 -2.78 21.95
CA LYS A 55 8.34 -2.51 22.76
C LYS A 55 9.50 -1.88 22.00
N GLU A 56 9.40 -1.77 20.68
CA GLU A 56 10.44 -1.26 19.80
C GLU A 56 10.24 0.23 19.50
N SER A 57 11.26 0.87 18.92
CA SER A 57 11.24 2.29 18.54
C SER A 57 11.49 2.46 17.04
N GLU A 58 11.29 3.68 16.53
CA GLU A 58 11.55 4.01 15.12
C GLU A 58 12.98 3.74 14.69
N ASN A 59 13.94 3.95 15.59
CA ASN A 59 15.36 3.76 15.30
C ASN A 59 15.84 2.33 15.57
N ASP A 60 15.15 1.61 16.44
CA ASP A 60 15.51 0.27 16.87
C ASP A 60 14.31 -0.68 16.76
N TRP A 61 14.09 -1.18 15.57
CA TRP A 61 13.05 -2.14 15.23
C TRP A 61 13.67 -3.38 14.57
N THR A 62 13.10 -4.53 14.84
CA THR A 62 13.49 -5.82 14.25
C THR A 62 12.68 -6.13 13.00
N ILE A 63 11.41 -5.76 13.01
CA ILE A 63 10.48 -5.94 11.91
C ILE A 63 9.55 -4.72 11.81
N LYS A 64 9.28 -4.27 10.59
CA LYS A 64 8.39 -3.15 10.34
C LYS A 64 7.34 -3.52 9.30
N GLY A 65 6.08 -3.45 9.68
CA GLY A 65 4.95 -3.61 8.78
C GLY A 65 4.49 -2.25 8.25
N ARG A 66 4.13 -2.18 6.98
CA ARG A 66 3.60 -0.96 6.36
C ARG A 66 2.44 -1.28 5.43
N ILE A 67 1.53 -0.31 5.29
CA ILE A 67 0.48 -0.35 4.28
C ILE A 67 0.49 0.99 3.58
N LEU A 68 0.75 0.97 2.28
CA LEU A 68 0.66 2.11 1.37
C LEU A 68 -0.64 2.00 0.59
N TYR A 69 -1.44 3.03 0.64
CA TYR A 69 -2.62 3.23 -0.20
C TYR A 69 -2.28 4.26 -1.26
N LEU A 70 -2.47 3.94 -2.53
CA LEU A 70 -2.34 4.85 -3.66
C LEU A 70 -3.74 5.10 -4.21
N TYR A 71 -4.26 6.29 -3.98
CA TYR A 71 -5.59 6.70 -4.41
C TYR A 71 -5.57 7.13 -5.87
N TYR A 72 -6.62 6.84 -6.60
CA TYR A 72 -6.77 7.19 -8.02
C TYR A 72 -5.64 6.63 -8.88
N ALA A 73 -5.19 5.44 -8.53
CA ALA A 73 -4.14 4.77 -9.27
C ALA A 73 -4.62 4.41 -10.68
N THR A 74 -3.76 4.66 -11.67
CA THR A 74 -4.07 4.44 -13.09
C THR A 74 -3.61 3.08 -13.60
N GLU A 75 -2.98 2.30 -12.74
CA GLU A 75 -2.53 0.95 -13.03
C GLU A 75 -3.73 0.03 -13.29
N ASN A 76 -3.65 -0.74 -14.37
CA ASN A 76 -4.75 -1.63 -14.77
C ASN A 76 -4.65 -3.01 -14.11
N ASP A 77 -3.44 -3.42 -13.74
CA ASP A 77 -3.19 -4.68 -13.07
C ASP A 77 -1.91 -4.66 -12.21
N VAL A 78 -1.70 -5.73 -11.45
CA VAL A 78 -0.53 -5.83 -10.55
C VAL A 78 0.81 -5.88 -11.28
N ALA A 79 0.86 -6.20 -12.58
CA ALA A 79 2.11 -6.21 -13.33
C ALA A 79 2.63 -4.80 -13.52
N ASP A 80 1.76 -3.82 -13.78
CA ASP A 80 2.14 -2.41 -13.90
C ASP A 80 2.78 -1.90 -12.60
N VAL A 81 2.19 -2.29 -11.46
CA VAL A 81 2.76 -1.97 -10.13
C VAL A 81 4.14 -2.63 -9.95
N ILE A 82 4.27 -3.91 -10.31
CA ILE A 82 5.54 -4.66 -10.21
C ILE A 82 6.62 -4.00 -11.06
N ASP A 83 6.30 -3.62 -12.30
CA ASP A 83 7.25 -2.98 -13.21
C ASP A 83 7.69 -1.61 -12.65
N THR A 84 6.76 -0.81 -12.11
CA THR A 84 7.09 0.46 -11.42
C THR A 84 8.07 0.25 -10.25
N TYR A 85 7.84 -0.78 -9.44
CA TYR A 85 8.74 -1.12 -8.33
C TYR A 85 10.11 -1.60 -8.83
N LYS A 86 10.13 -2.42 -9.87
CA LYS A 86 11.38 -2.88 -10.50
C LYS A 86 12.22 -1.71 -10.98
N ASP A 87 11.64 -0.81 -11.75
CA ASP A 87 12.33 0.39 -12.23
C ASP A 87 12.83 1.27 -11.07
N THR A 88 12.02 1.41 -10.02
CA THR A 88 12.38 2.17 -8.83
C THR A 88 13.62 1.59 -8.14
N PHE A 89 13.69 0.27 -7.96
CA PHE A 89 14.83 -0.37 -7.31
C PHE A 89 16.07 -0.41 -8.22
N GLU A 90 15.92 -0.64 -9.51
CA GLU A 90 17.02 -0.60 -10.48
C GLU A 90 17.69 0.79 -10.49
N ASN A 91 16.90 1.86 -10.35
CA ASN A 91 17.41 3.23 -10.38
C ASN A 91 17.98 3.72 -9.03
N ASN A 92 17.46 3.21 -7.89
CA ASN A 92 17.79 3.78 -6.56
C ASN A 92 18.53 2.81 -5.63
N ALA A 93 18.62 1.53 -5.97
CA ALA A 93 19.24 0.49 -5.16
C ALA A 93 19.81 -0.62 -6.05
N SER A 94 20.88 -0.33 -6.77
CA SER A 94 21.45 -1.20 -7.82
C SER A 94 21.78 -2.64 -7.38
N ASP A 95 22.03 -2.84 -6.09
CA ASP A 95 22.31 -4.18 -5.51
C ASP A 95 21.04 -4.93 -5.06
N ALA A 96 19.88 -4.28 -5.10
CA ALA A 96 18.62 -4.91 -4.72
C ALA A 96 18.23 -6.00 -5.73
N LYS A 97 17.68 -7.10 -5.19
CA LYS A 97 17.23 -8.24 -5.99
C LYS A 97 15.75 -8.44 -5.82
N MET A 98 15.00 -8.07 -6.84
CA MET A 98 13.57 -8.30 -6.87
C MET A 98 13.22 -9.68 -7.43
N LYS A 99 12.23 -10.35 -6.84
CA LYS A 99 11.68 -11.61 -7.31
C LYS A 99 10.17 -11.65 -7.09
N VAL A 100 9.42 -11.82 -8.18
CA VAL A 100 7.98 -12.10 -8.12
C VAL A 100 7.79 -13.56 -7.68
N LEU A 101 6.95 -13.76 -6.67
CA LEU A 101 6.66 -15.07 -6.07
C LEU A 101 5.32 -15.61 -6.55
N GLU A 102 4.32 -14.72 -6.68
CA GLU A 102 2.97 -15.11 -7.07
C GLU A 102 2.23 -13.94 -7.72
N ILE A 103 1.43 -14.24 -8.73
CA ILE A 103 0.43 -13.34 -9.30
C ILE A 103 -0.88 -14.13 -9.37
N SER A 104 -1.98 -13.55 -8.88
CA SER A 104 -3.29 -14.18 -8.95
C SER A 104 -3.80 -14.28 -10.40
N LYS A 105 -4.69 -15.24 -10.66
CA LYS A 105 -5.24 -15.45 -12.00
C LYS A 105 -6.02 -14.26 -12.54
N ASP A 106 -6.69 -13.52 -11.66
CA ASP A 106 -7.43 -12.29 -11.97
C ASP A 106 -6.53 -11.06 -12.10
N ARG A 107 -5.21 -11.22 -11.90
CA ARG A 107 -4.18 -10.16 -11.95
C ARG A 107 -4.44 -8.98 -11.00
N LYS A 108 -5.25 -9.20 -9.96
CA LYS A 108 -5.57 -8.19 -8.94
C LYS A 108 -4.70 -8.28 -7.70
N LYS A 109 -3.94 -9.37 -7.54
CA LYS A 109 -3.08 -9.61 -6.38
C LYS A 109 -1.72 -10.11 -6.81
N ALA A 110 -0.68 -9.65 -6.12
CA ALA A 110 0.66 -10.17 -6.30
C ALA A 110 1.43 -10.23 -4.99
N ILE A 111 2.38 -11.16 -4.91
CA ILE A 111 3.40 -11.22 -3.87
C ILE A 111 4.76 -11.18 -4.55
N PHE A 112 5.61 -10.27 -4.13
CA PHE A 112 6.99 -10.21 -4.55
C PHE A 112 7.91 -9.85 -3.38
N LYS A 113 9.18 -10.14 -3.51
CA LYS A 113 10.18 -9.73 -2.53
C LYS A 113 11.29 -8.92 -3.17
N VAL A 114 11.87 -8.05 -2.37
CA VAL A 114 13.07 -7.30 -2.71
C VAL A 114 14.10 -7.54 -1.61
N GLU A 115 15.27 -8.02 -1.97
CA GLU A 115 16.34 -8.36 -1.04
C GLU A 115 17.55 -7.45 -1.27
N ASN A 116 18.32 -7.22 -0.21
CA ASN A 116 19.54 -6.41 -0.23
C ASN A 116 19.33 -4.96 -0.66
N ILE A 117 18.28 -4.32 -0.12
CA ILE A 117 17.99 -2.93 -0.39
C ILE A 117 19.00 -2.07 0.37
N GLN A 118 19.85 -1.36 -0.35
CA GLN A 118 20.77 -0.35 0.16
C GLN A 118 20.53 0.92 -0.63
N THR A 119 20.41 2.05 0.04
CA THR A 119 20.29 3.34 -0.63
C THR A 119 21.53 4.18 -0.37
N GLU A 120 21.84 5.09 -1.29
CA GLU A 120 22.97 6.02 -1.13
C GLU A 120 22.87 6.84 0.17
N LYS A 121 21.64 7.15 0.62
CA LYS A 121 21.40 7.91 1.85
C LYS A 121 21.71 7.11 3.13
N LEU A 122 21.66 5.79 3.07
CA LEU A 122 21.84 4.88 4.21
C LEU A 122 22.65 3.64 3.81
N PRO A 123 23.88 3.78 3.31
CA PRO A 123 24.64 2.68 2.71
C PRO A 123 24.99 1.56 3.70
N HIS A 124 24.91 1.83 5.01
CA HIS A 124 25.21 0.82 6.06
C HIS A 124 23.96 0.10 6.58
N LYS A 125 22.78 0.49 6.10
CA LYS A 125 21.49 -0.14 6.50
C LYS A 125 20.98 -0.96 5.35
N VAL A 126 21.07 -2.27 5.51
CA VAL A 126 20.51 -3.23 4.55
C VAL A 126 19.12 -3.63 5.04
N GLU A 127 18.15 -3.57 4.15
CA GLU A 127 16.80 -4.08 4.40
C GLU A 127 16.42 -5.09 3.32
N SER A 128 15.55 -6.03 3.68
CA SER A 128 14.84 -6.87 2.72
C SER A 128 13.36 -6.84 3.04
N GLU A 129 12.54 -6.86 2.01
CA GLU A 129 11.11 -6.60 2.09
C GLU A 129 10.30 -7.65 1.33
N LEU A 130 9.17 -8.03 1.91
CA LEU A 130 8.14 -8.83 1.25
C LEU A 130 6.91 -7.97 1.05
N TYR A 131 6.43 -7.92 -0.19
CA TYR A 131 5.32 -7.09 -0.64
C TYR A 131 4.11 -7.93 -1.00
N TYR A 132 2.95 -7.40 -0.70
CA TYR A 132 1.65 -7.86 -1.17
C TYR A 132 0.91 -6.69 -1.79
N VAL A 133 0.57 -6.81 -3.06
CA VAL A 133 -0.21 -5.82 -3.80
C VAL A 133 -1.63 -6.33 -3.93
N PHE A 134 -2.59 -5.45 -3.70
CA PHE A 134 -4.01 -5.67 -3.90
C PHE A 134 -4.60 -4.49 -4.70
N MET A 135 -5.18 -4.80 -5.87
CA MET A 135 -5.90 -3.83 -6.69
C MET A 135 -7.33 -3.70 -6.16
N GLY A 136 -7.63 -2.58 -5.51
CA GLY A 136 -8.97 -2.20 -5.07
C GLY A 136 -9.83 -1.70 -6.22
N TYR A 137 -10.84 -0.91 -5.92
CA TYR A 137 -11.71 -0.27 -6.91
C TYR A 137 -11.03 0.98 -7.50
N ASP A 138 -10.66 1.94 -6.65
CA ASP A 138 -9.95 3.19 -7.01
C ASP A 138 -8.60 3.34 -6.28
N THR A 139 -8.18 2.30 -5.54
CA THR A 139 -6.98 2.34 -4.71
C THR A 139 -6.11 1.11 -4.94
N VAL A 140 -4.83 1.31 -5.14
CA VAL A 140 -3.85 0.23 -5.02
C VAL A 140 -3.38 0.15 -3.57
N CYS A 141 -3.64 -0.98 -2.91
CA CYS A 141 -3.19 -1.26 -1.56
C CYS A 141 -1.90 -2.09 -1.60
N ILE A 142 -0.83 -1.62 -0.98
CA ILE A 142 0.45 -2.31 -0.94
C ILE A 142 0.84 -2.53 0.51
N ALA A 143 0.65 -3.75 1.01
CA ALA A 143 1.15 -4.15 2.32
C ALA A 143 2.55 -4.73 2.18
N PHE A 144 3.46 -4.35 3.07
CA PHE A 144 4.81 -4.90 3.05
C PHE A 144 5.43 -4.97 4.43
N VAL A 145 6.36 -5.89 4.58
CA VAL A 145 7.08 -6.12 5.82
C VAL A 145 8.57 -6.12 5.54
N SER A 146 9.31 -5.36 6.35
CA SER A 146 10.76 -5.17 6.23
C SER A 146 11.48 -5.77 7.42
N VAL A 147 12.67 -6.31 7.18
CA VAL A 147 13.65 -6.73 8.18
C VAL A 147 15.03 -6.18 7.83
N LYS A 148 15.88 -5.98 8.84
CA LYS A 148 17.26 -5.49 8.68
C LYS A 148 18.23 -6.62 8.30
N GLU A 149 17.91 -7.34 7.25
CA GLU A 149 18.68 -8.49 6.75
C GLU A 149 18.91 -8.41 5.25
N LYS A 150 20.00 -9.01 4.77
CA LYS A 150 20.31 -9.06 3.32
C LYS A 150 19.40 -9.98 2.53
N LYS A 151 18.74 -10.94 3.20
CA LYS A 151 17.86 -11.93 2.56
C LYS A 151 16.73 -12.32 3.49
N LEU A 152 15.58 -12.60 2.90
CA LEU A 152 14.44 -13.18 3.62
C LEU A 152 14.58 -14.70 3.70
N SER A 153 14.41 -15.28 4.90
CA SER A 153 14.36 -16.73 5.03
C SER A 153 13.13 -17.34 4.34
N LYS A 154 13.18 -18.59 3.97
CA LYS A 154 12.04 -19.29 3.36
C LYS A 154 10.84 -19.33 4.30
N GLU A 155 11.09 -19.52 5.57
CA GLU A 155 10.10 -19.56 6.64
C GLU A 155 9.42 -18.21 6.80
N PHE A 156 10.20 -17.13 6.79
CA PHE A 156 9.67 -15.76 6.82
C PHE A 156 8.77 -15.48 5.63
N VAL A 157 9.25 -15.77 4.42
CA VAL A 157 8.47 -15.57 3.19
C VAL A 157 7.17 -16.38 3.23
N LYS A 158 7.22 -17.64 3.63
CA LYS A 158 6.02 -18.50 3.74
C LYS A 158 5.03 -17.92 4.75
N LYS A 159 5.49 -17.65 5.99
CA LYS A 159 4.64 -17.11 7.07
C LYS A 159 3.95 -15.82 6.64
N TRP A 160 4.70 -14.84 6.12
CA TRP A 160 4.16 -13.54 5.76
C TRP A 160 3.31 -13.57 4.49
N SER A 161 3.61 -14.44 3.53
CA SER A 161 2.72 -14.64 2.38
C SER A 161 1.34 -15.17 2.81
N GLU A 162 1.29 -16.09 3.78
CA GLU A 162 0.02 -16.59 4.34
C GLU A 162 -0.74 -15.49 5.09
N ILE A 163 -0.04 -14.67 5.89
CA ILE A 163 -0.65 -13.52 6.58
C ILE A 163 -1.26 -12.56 5.58
N PHE A 164 -0.53 -12.18 4.54
CA PHE A 164 -1.01 -11.25 3.52
C PHE A 164 -2.18 -11.81 2.73
N LYS A 165 -2.19 -13.10 2.38
CA LYS A 165 -3.31 -13.75 1.70
C LYS A 165 -4.59 -13.77 2.55
N ASN A 166 -4.46 -13.75 3.88
CA ASN A 166 -5.58 -13.67 4.82
C ASN A 166 -6.02 -12.25 5.13
N SER A 167 -5.41 -11.22 4.51
CA SER A 167 -5.85 -9.84 4.65
C SER A 167 -7.26 -9.66 4.10
N LYS A 168 -8.02 -8.79 4.76
CA LYS A 168 -9.39 -8.46 4.37
C LYS A 168 -9.41 -7.10 3.70
N TYR A 169 -9.94 -7.06 2.51
CA TYR A 169 -10.23 -5.81 1.84
C TYR A 169 -11.67 -5.41 2.11
N SER A 170 -11.89 -4.15 2.38
CA SER A 170 -13.21 -3.57 2.54
C SER A 170 -13.26 -2.19 1.90
N TYR A 171 -14.44 -1.79 1.46
CA TYR A 171 -14.72 -0.44 1.00
C TYR A 171 -16.02 0.06 1.62
N ARG A 172 -16.11 1.35 1.86
CA ARG A 172 -17.33 2.02 2.29
C ARG A 172 -17.47 3.36 1.59
N GLU A 173 -18.69 3.71 1.24
CA GLU A 173 -19.02 5.05 0.78
C GLU A 173 -19.02 6.01 1.98
N ILE A 174 -18.25 7.07 1.90
CA ILE A 174 -18.30 8.16 2.87
C ILE A 174 -19.46 9.06 2.47
N LYS A 175 -20.54 9.04 3.25
CA LYS A 175 -21.59 10.06 3.12
C LYS A 175 -21.02 11.34 3.73
N GLU A 176 -20.89 12.39 2.91
CA GLU A 176 -20.62 13.72 3.47
C GLU A 176 -21.68 14.03 4.55
N LYS A 177 -21.21 14.41 5.74
CA LYS A 177 -22.11 15.04 6.69
C LYS A 177 -22.51 16.37 6.09
N THR A 178 -23.72 16.45 5.58
CA THR A 178 -24.39 17.74 5.40
C THR A 178 -24.53 18.34 6.79
N ASP A 179 -23.66 19.29 7.10
CA ASP A 179 -23.83 20.13 8.30
C ASP A 179 -25.17 20.87 8.12
N GLU A 180 -26.16 20.48 8.93
CA GLU A 180 -27.42 21.21 9.12
C GLU A 180 -27.18 22.46 9.98
#